data_12c98101a6c7855a49b6440dc462dd32
#
_entry.id   12c98101a6c7855a49b6440dc462dd32
#
_cell.length_a   1.000
_cell.length_b   1.000
_cell.length_c   1.000
_cell.angle_alpha   90.00
_cell.angle_beta   90.00
_cell.angle_gamma   90.00
#
_symmetry.space_group_name_H-M   'P 1'
#
loop_
_entity.id
_entity.type
_entity.pdbx_description
1 polymer ?
#
loop_
_entity_poly.entity_id
_entity_poly.type
_entity_poly.pdbx_seq_one_letter_code
_entity_poly.pdbx_strand_id
1 'polypeptide(L)'
;MQNKTIIITMFVISILLVAGMAAFIAWILFAYQKKQNAFQAQLENIKDNNEKELLRSQLEMQEQTFQYISQEIHDNVGQFISLAKLHLNTIDLSNDKAATERIENSTELLGKALDDLRDLSKSLSSEMIKNAGLLKAIELQVSQLRKAGRYDVSFELSGNYVYMEEQKEIILFRIMQEAINNILRHAKASRIEITLTCKPEGLLMCVRDNGKGFDSFASTDGSNGIINMRKRAKLIHADLNINSTTEGTVITIQTPYKLT
;
A
#
# COMPACT_ATOMS: atom_id res chain seq x y z
N MET A 1 16.86 46.46 -74.86
CA MET A 1 15.77 45.55 -74.49
C MET A 1 16.26 44.39 -73.60
N GLN A 2 17.40 43.77 -73.94
CA GLN A 2 17.95 42.58 -73.21
C GLN A 2 18.19 42.74 -71.73
N ASN A 3 18.71 43.92 -71.27
CA ASN A 3 18.93 44.15 -69.79
C ASN A 3 17.66 44.28 -68.97
N LYS A 4 16.56 44.79 -69.54
CA LYS A 4 15.27 44.83 -68.80
C LYS A 4 14.68 43.44 -68.55
N THR A 5 14.82 42.55 -69.55
CA THR A 5 14.32 41.16 -69.40
C THR A 5 15.11 40.38 -68.37
N ILE A 6 16.43 40.56 -68.28
CA ILE A 6 17.30 39.93 -67.27
C ILE A 6 16.94 40.40 -65.84
N ILE A 7 16.69 41.69 -65.67
CA ILE A 7 16.30 42.27 -64.38
C ILE A 7 14.93 41.68 -63.91
N ILE A 8 13.95 41.59 -64.80
CA ILE A 8 12.64 41.04 -64.50
C ILE A 8 12.72 39.58 -64.15
N THR A 9 13.51 38.77 -64.91
CA THR A 9 13.69 37.36 -64.59
C THR A 9 14.37 37.11 -63.22
N MET A 10 15.41 37.92 -62.88
CA MET A 10 16.06 37.86 -61.58
C MET A 10 15.09 38.22 -60.44
N PHE A 11 14.22 39.22 -60.64
CA PHE A 11 13.23 39.63 -59.67
C PHE A 11 12.16 38.55 -59.46
N VAL A 12 11.69 37.89 -60.52
CA VAL A 12 10.73 36.78 -60.43
C VAL A 12 11.36 35.58 -59.70
N ILE A 13 12.61 35.23 -60.00
CA ILE A 13 13.33 34.15 -59.34
C ILE A 13 13.49 34.45 -57.83
N SER A 14 13.82 35.68 -57.45
CA SER A 14 13.97 36.05 -56.05
C SER A 14 12.64 35.96 -55.26
N ILE A 15 11.51 36.36 -55.88
CA ILE A 15 10.18 36.21 -55.30
C ILE A 15 9.84 34.74 -55.10
N LEU A 16 10.11 33.89 -56.08
CA LEU A 16 9.85 32.46 -55.99
C LEU A 16 10.70 31.77 -54.89
N LEU A 17 11.95 32.20 -54.71
CA LEU A 17 12.82 31.70 -53.63
C LEU A 17 12.31 32.12 -52.27
N VAL A 18 11.89 33.39 -52.12
CA VAL A 18 11.32 33.88 -50.83
C VAL A 18 10.00 33.15 -50.51
N ALA A 19 9.12 32.97 -51.50
CA ALA A 19 7.87 32.23 -51.33
C ALA A 19 8.14 30.75 -50.98
N GLY A 20 9.09 30.11 -51.60
CA GLY A 20 9.51 28.72 -51.29
C GLY A 20 10.05 28.61 -49.88
N MET A 21 10.89 29.58 -49.45
CA MET A 21 11.43 29.58 -48.09
C MET A 21 10.33 29.81 -47.05
N ALA A 22 9.38 30.70 -47.31
CA ALA A 22 8.23 30.93 -46.42
C ALA A 22 7.35 29.67 -46.30
N ALA A 23 7.06 29.00 -47.41
CA ALA A 23 6.33 27.73 -47.40
C ALA A 23 7.07 26.62 -46.66
N PHE A 24 8.38 26.54 -46.79
CA PHE A 24 9.20 25.57 -46.06
C PHE A 24 9.19 25.83 -44.55
N ILE A 25 9.30 27.08 -44.11
CA ILE A 25 9.20 27.47 -42.69
C ILE A 25 7.81 27.13 -42.15
N ALA A 26 6.76 27.47 -42.91
CA ALA A 26 5.38 27.13 -42.49
C ALA A 26 5.17 25.61 -42.34
N TRP A 27 5.74 24.82 -43.25
CA TRP A 27 5.71 23.36 -43.18
C TRP A 27 6.44 22.81 -41.91
N ILE A 28 7.63 23.36 -41.61
CA ILE A 28 8.38 22.99 -40.41
C ILE A 28 7.57 23.33 -39.15
N LEU A 29 6.99 24.53 -39.06
CA LEU A 29 6.19 24.94 -37.93
C LEU A 29 4.96 24.04 -37.75
N PHE A 30 4.29 23.70 -38.84
CA PHE A 30 3.15 22.80 -38.81
C PHE A 30 3.53 21.38 -38.34
N ALA A 31 4.66 20.85 -38.86
CA ALA A 31 5.18 19.54 -38.45
C ALA A 31 5.59 19.52 -36.97
N TYR A 32 6.20 20.64 -36.50
CA TYR A 32 6.57 20.79 -35.09
C TYR A 32 5.34 20.86 -34.20
N GLN A 33 4.31 21.66 -34.53
CA GLN A 33 3.07 21.73 -33.81
C GLN A 33 2.36 20.37 -33.73
N LYS A 34 2.29 19.65 -34.86
CA LYS A 34 1.70 18.31 -34.88
C LYS A 34 2.41 17.35 -33.94
N LYS A 35 3.76 17.38 -33.92
CA LYS A 35 4.56 16.55 -33.02
C LYS A 35 4.33 16.94 -31.55
N GLN A 36 4.25 18.22 -31.24
CA GLN A 36 4.03 18.73 -29.90
C GLN A 36 2.63 18.34 -29.37
N ASN A 37 1.59 18.48 -30.21
CA ASN A 37 0.24 18.06 -29.83
C ASN A 37 0.15 16.54 -29.60
N ALA A 38 0.81 15.72 -30.43
CA ALA A 38 0.87 14.28 -30.24
C ALA A 38 1.59 13.90 -28.92
N PHE A 39 2.67 14.61 -28.59
CA PHE A 39 3.39 14.39 -27.33
C PHE A 39 2.55 14.79 -26.10
N GLN A 40 1.85 15.92 -26.15
CA GLN A 40 0.95 16.33 -25.08
C GLN A 40 -0.20 15.33 -24.88
N ALA A 41 -0.81 14.84 -25.95
CA ALA A 41 -1.84 13.82 -25.89
C ALA A 41 -1.31 12.48 -25.28
N GLN A 42 -0.06 12.13 -25.56
CA GLN A 42 0.56 10.96 -24.91
C GLN A 42 0.78 11.16 -23.41
N LEU A 43 1.26 12.34 -22.99
CA LEU A 43 1.43 12.68 -21.59
C LEU A 43 0.10 12.65 -20.83
N GLU A 44 -0.96 13.20 -21.43
CA GLU A 44 -2.31 13.21 -20.85
C GLU A 44 -2.84 11.77 -20.69
N ASN A 45 -2.70 10.94 -21.72
CA ASN A 45 -3.07 9.52 -21.64
C ASN A 45 -2.30 8.74 -20.55
N ILE A 46 -0.99 9.01 -20.39
CA ILE A 46 -0.18 8.38 -19.34
C ILE A 46 -0.70 8.83 -17.96
N LYS A 47 -0.99 10.12 -17.79
CA LYS A 47 -1.52 10.67 -16.55
C LYS A 47 -2.87 10.05 -16.18
N ASP A 48 -3.79 10.00 -17.14
CA ASP A 48 -5.11 9.38 -16.95
C ASP A 48 -5.03 7.90 -16.60
N ASN A 49 -4.13 7.16 -17.24
CA ASN A 49 -3.93 5.75 -16.94
C ASN A 49 -3.35 5.55 -15.54
N ASN A 50 -2.38 6.37 -15.14
CA ASN A 50 -1.81 6.32 -13.78
C ASN A 50 -2.87 6.66 -12.71
N GLU A 51 -3.73 7.65 -12.96
CA GLU A 51 -4.82 7.99 -12.04
C GLU A 51 -5.84 6.85 -11.93
N LYS A 52 -6.21 6.22 -13.05
CA LYS A 52 -7.08 5.03 -13.05
C LYS A 52 -6.46 3.84 -12.31
N GLU A 53 -5.15 3.59 -12.48
CA GLU A 53 -4.46 2.54 -11.74
C GLU A 53 -4.43 2.82 -10.23
N LEU A 54 -4.21 4.10 -9.85
CA LEU A 54 -4.26 4.51 -8.45
C LEU A 54 -5.64 4.28 -7.85
N LEU A 55 -6.70 4.71 -8.52
CA LEU A 55 -8.09 4.50 -8.08
C LEU A 55 -8.43 3.01 -7.97
N ARG A 56 -8.02 2.19 -8.94
CA ARG A 56 -8.22 0.73 -8.87
C ARG A 56 -7.49 0.13 -7.67
N SER A 57 -6.23 0.53 -7.44
CA SER A 57 -5.48 0.06 -6.27
C SER A 57 -6.13 0.48 -4.95
N GLN A 58 -6.71 1.69 -4.88
CA GLN A 58 -7.45 2.14 -3.71
C GLN A 58 -8.72 1.30 -3.47
N LEU A 59 -9.49 1.01 -4.53
CA LEU A 59 -10.67 0.15 -4.45
C LEU A 59 -10.31 -1.28 -4.02
N GLU A 60 -9.27 -1.88 -4.62
CA GLU A 60 -8.77 -3.19 -4.24
C GLU A 60 -8.32 -3.23 -2.76
N MET A 61 -7.65 -2.17 -2.29
CA MET A 61 -7.29 -2.04 -0.86
C MET A 61 -8.51 -1.97 0.04
N GLN A 62 -9.52 -1.21 -0.37
CA GLN A 62 -10.76 -1.08 0.38
C GLN A 62 -11.49 -2.43 0.47
N GLU A 63 -11.62 -3.16 -0.64
CA GLU A 63 -12.25 -4.47 -0.69
C GLU A 63 -11.51 -5.49 0.19
N GLN A 64 -10.18 -5.55 0.11
CA GLN A 64 -9.38 -6.42 0.98
C GLN A 64 -9.52 -6.07 2.46
N THR A 65 -9.63 -4.77 2.76
CA THR A 65 -9.88 -4.32 4.14
C THR A 65 -11.24 -4.79 4.62
N PHE A 66 -12.29 -4.69 3.79
CA PHE A 66 -13.62 -5.20 4.13
C PHE A 66 -13.65 -6.72 4.31
N GLN A 67 -12.95 -7.46 3.46
CA GLN A 67 -12.85 -8.92 3.59
C GLN A 67 -12.13 -9.31 4.89
N TYR A 68 -11.01 -8.63 5.21
CA TYR A 68 -10.30 -8.84 6.47
C TYR A 68 -11.20 -8.54 7.69
N ILE A 69 -11.91 -7.41 7.69
CA ILE A 69 -12.86 -7.03 8.74
C ILE A 69 -13.94 -8.11 8.91
N SER A 70 -14.54 -8.52 7.80
CA SER A 70 -15.62 -9.50 7.80
C SER A 70 -15.16 -10.83 8.39
N GLN A 71 -13.96 -11.26 8.04
CA GLN A 71 -13.37 -12.49 8.55
C GLN A 71 -13.02 -12.38 10.03
N GLU A 72 -12.41 -11.27 10.47
CA GLU A 72 -12.03 -11.04 11.86
C GLU A 72 -13.25 -10.94 12.78
N ILE A 73 -14.32 -10.25 12.32
CA ILE A 73 -15.60 -10.21 13.04
C ILE A 73 -16.20 -11.61 13.17
N HIS A 74 -16.20 -12.38 12.07
CA HIS A 74 -16.78 -13.71 12.10
C HIS A 74 -15.99 -14.67 12.99
N ASP A 75 -14.65 -14.69 12.85
CA ASP A 75 -13.80 -15.70 13.49
C ASP A 75 -13.53 -15.42 14.98
N ASN A 76 -13.44 -14.16 15.38
CA ASN A 76 -13.19 -13.81 16.79
C ASN A 76 -14.47 -13.37 17.50
N VAL A 77 -15.07 -12.28 17.06
CA VAL A 77 -16.25 -11.70 17.72
C VAL A 77 -17.45 -12.65 17.63
N GLY A 78 -17.70 -13.24 16.44
CA GLY A 78 -18.80 -14.18 16.23
C GLY A 78 -18.69 -15.45 17.09
N GLN A 79 -17.47 -15.95 17.27
CA GLN A 79 -17.22 -17.12 18.14
C GLN A 79 -17.47 -16.80 19.61
N PHE A 80 -16.95 -15.68 20.13
CA PHE A 80 -17.18 -15.30 21.54
C PHE A 80 -18.65 -15.07 21.83
N ILE A 81 -19.39 -14.40 20.95
CA ILE A 81 -20.83 -14.17 21.09
C ILE A 81 -21.58 -15.51 21.04
N SER A 82 -21.21 -16.44 20.15
CA SER A 82 -21.83 -17.76 20.03
C SER A 82 -21.61 -18.62 21.27
N LEU A 83 -20.39 -18.62 21.82
CA LEU A 83 -20.08 -19.33 23.06
C LEU A 83 -20.80 -18.71 24.26
N ALA A 84 -20.83 -17.39 24.37
CA ALA A 84 -21.57 -16.71 25.44
C ALA A 84 -23.07 -17.06 25.36
N LYS A 85 -23.67 -17.05 24.15
CA LYS A 85 -25.06 -17.48 23.95
C LYS A 85 -25.29 -18.95 24.34
N LEU A 86 -24.35 -19.84 24.01
CA LEU A 86 -24.43 -21.24 24.40
C LEU A 86 -24.40 -21.40 25.92
N HIS A 87 -23.49 -20.70 26.64
CA HIS A 87 -23.42 -20.73 28.10
C HIS A 87 -24.72 -20.24 28.72
N LEU A 88 -25.29 -19.12 28.21
CA LEU A 88 -26.57 -18.59 28.72
C LEU A 88 -27.73 -19.54 28.44
N ASN A 89 -27.81 -20.16 27.28
CA ASN A 89 -28.89 -21.10 26.92
C ASN A 89 -28.86 -22.42 27.72
N THR A 90 -27.72 -22.74 28.31
CA THR A 90 -27.52 -23.99 29.08
C THR A 90 -27.50 -23.74 30.59
N ILE A 91 -27.97 -22.56 31.05
CA ILE A 91 -28.12 -22.27 32.48
C ILE A 91 -29.20 -23.16 33.11
N ASP A 92 -28.82 -23.86 34.17
CA ASP A 92 -29.74 -24.59 35.00
C ASP A 92 -29.99 -23.76 36.28
N LEU A 93 -31.17 -23.17 36.36
CA LEU A 93 -31.59 -22.34 37.48
C LEU A 93 -31.82 -23.12 38.79
N SER A 94 -31.79 -24.45 38.76
CA SER A 94 -31.88 -25.29 39.98
C SER A 94 -30.54 -25.35 40.75
N ASN A 95 -29.43 -24.90 40.11
CA ASN A 95 -28.09 -24.86 40.69
C ASN A 95 -27.49 -23.46 40.65
N ASP A 96 -27.75 -22.66 41.67
CA ASP A 96 -27.35 -21.26 41.75
C ASP A 96 -25.84 -21.03 41.51
N LYS A 97 -24.98 -21.93 42.00
CA LYS A 97 -23.53 -21.79 41.84
C LYS A 97 -23.10 -21.99 40.38
N ALA A 98 -23.63 -23.03 39.70
CA ALA A 98 -23.36 -23.30 38.28
C ALA A 98 -23.97 -22.23 37.40
N ALA A 99 -25.13 -21.70 37.73
CA ALA A 99 -25.77 -20.60 37.00
C ALA A 99 -24.92 -19.32 37.08
N THR A 100 -24.43 -18.96 38.27
CA THR A 100 -23.55 -17.80 38.48
C THR A 100 -22.27 -17.93 37.68
N GLU A 101 -21.59 -19.08 37.72
CA GLU A 101 -20.37 -19.33 36.94
C GLU A 101 -20.59 -19.19 35.41
N ARG A 102 -21.72 -19.69 34.89
CA ARG A 102 -22.07 -19.55 33.47
C ARG A 102 -22.35 -18.11 33.07
N ILE A 103 -22.96 -17.31 33.93
CA ILE A 103 -23.21 -15.89 33.73
C ILE A 103 -21.88 -15.12 33.72
N GLU A 104 -20.98 -15.39 34.68
CA GLU A 104 -19.66 -14.77 34.72
C GLU A 104 -18.82 -15.09 33.47
N ASN A 105 -18.75 -16.35 33.07
CA ASN A 105 -18.06 -16.80 31.87
C ASN A 105 -18.64 -16.14 30.60
N SER A 106 -19.98 -16.00 30.52
CA SER A 106 -20.61 -15.32 29.37
C SER A 106 -20.28 -13.83 29.37
N THR A 107 -20.25 -13.20 30.51
CA THR A 107 -19.89 -11.77 30.65
C THR A 107 -18.44 -11.53 30.25
N GLU A 108 -17.53 -12.43 30.67
CA GLU A 108 -16.11 -12.37 30.24
C GLU A 108 -15.95 -12.52 28.73
N LEU A 109 -16.64 -13.49 28.10
CA LEU A 109 -16.62 -13.70 26.65
C LEU A 109 -17.16 -12.49 25.89
N LEU A 110 -18.24 -11.86 26.34
CA LEU A 110 -18.78 -10.63 25.77
C LEU A 110 -17.81 -9.45 25.94
N GLY A 111 -17.12 -9.37 27.08
CA GLY A 111 -16.07 -8.38 27.30
C GLY A 111 -14.93 -8.52 26.27
N LYS A 112 -14.45 -9.73 26.07
CA LYS A 112 -13.43 -10.04 25.03
C LYS A 112 -13.89 -9.65 23.62
N ALA A 113 -15.14 -10.02 23.26
CA ALA A 113 -15.71 -9.64 21.97
C ALA A 113 -15.77 -8.11 21.75
N LEU A 114 -16.12 -7.35 22.82
CA LEU A 114 -16.14 -5.89 22.75
C LEU A 114 -14.75 -5.28 22.62
N ASP A 115 -13.76 -5.83 23.31
CA ASP A 115 -12.38 -5.36 23.22
C ASP A 115 -11.79 -5.66 21.84
N ASP A 116 -12.05 -6.84 21.27
CA ASP A 116 -11.65 -7.18 19.91
C ASP A 116 -12.28 -6.26 18.86
N LEU A 117 -13.58 -5.94 19.00
CA LEU A 117 -14.25 -4.96 18.13
C LEU A 117 -13.62 -3.56 18.23
N ARG A 118 -13.27 -3.11 19.43
CA ARG A 118 -12.62 -1.81 19.62
C ARG A 118 -11.22 -1.80 18.99
N ASP A 119 -10.45 -2.85 19.17
CA ASP A 119 -9.11 -2.97 18.62
C ASP A 119 -9.16 -3.10 17.08
N LEU A 120 -10.13 -3.81 16.54
CA LEU A 120 -10.42 -3.87 15.11
C LEU A 120 -10.75 -2.48 14.55
N SER A 121 -11.67 -1.75 15.21
CA SER A 121 -12.04 -0.39 14.83
C SER A 121 -10.84 0.57 14.81
N LYS A 122 -9.92 0.46 15.79
CA LYS A 122 -8.69 1.25 15.85
C LYS A 122 -7.70 0.87 14.74
N SER A 123 -7.56 -0.43 14.44
CA SER A 123 -6.61 -0.92 13.43
C SER A 123 -7.02 -0.57 11.99
N LEU A 124 -8.31 -0.33 11.77
CA LEU A 124 -8.89 -0.04 10.46
C LEU A 124 -8.84 1.45 10.08
N SER A 125 -8.58 2.34 11.04
CA SER A 125 -8.69 3.75 10.74
C SER A 125 -7.44 4.28 10.04
N SER A 126 -7.55 4.48 8.74
CA SER A 126 -6.66 5.40 7.99
C SER A 126 -6.62 6.78 8.66
N GLU A 127 -7.67 7.15 9.41
CA GLU A 127 -7.72 8.33 10.28
C GLU A 127 -6.63 8.35 11.35
N MET A 128 -6.21 7.19 11.85
CA MET A 128 -5.14 7.16 12.83
C MET A 128 -3.79 7.56 12.21
N ILE A 129 -3.52 7.11 10.97
CA ILE A 129 -2.30 7.52 10.25
C ILE A 129 -2.37 9.00 9.92
N LYS A 130 -3.53 9.50 9.48
CA LYS A 130 -3.78 10.92 9.24
C LYS A 130 -3.50 11.78 10.47
N ASN A 131 -3.94 11.34 11.64
CA ASN A 131 -3.88 12.12 12.88
C ASN A 131 -2.58 11.90 13.68
N ALA A 132 -2.00 10.71 13.65
CA ALA A 132 -0.88 10.32 14.51
C ALA A 132 0.38 9.89 13.75
N GLY A 133 0.31 9.73 12.42
CA GLY A 133 1.42 9.34 11.56
C GLY A 133 1.76 7.85 11.57
N LEU A 134 2.61 7.44 10.63
CA LEU A 134 3.04 6.05 10.42
C LEU A 134 3.69 5.44 11.66
N LEU A 135 4.58 6.18 12.33
CA LEU A 135 5.30 5.69 13.50
C LEU A 135 4.36 5.21 14.60
N LYS A 136 3.35 6.04 14.92
CA LYS A 136 2.37 5.73 15.97
C LYS A 136 1.47 4.55 15.60
N ALA A 137 1.12 4.44 14.31
CA ALA A 137 0.36 3.32 13.79
C ALA A 137 1.14 1.99 13.92
N ILE A 138 2.46 2.00 13.63
CA ILE A 138 3.33 0.83 13.81
C ILE A 138 3.45 0.45 15.29
N GLU A 139 3.69 1.42 16.18
CA GLU A 139 3.76 1.17 17.63
C GLU A 139 2.52 0.48 18.16
N LEU A 140 1.33 0.93 17.72
CA LEU A 140 0.07 0.32 18.11
C LEU A 140 -0.06 -1.11 17.58
N GLN A 141 0.25 -1.35 16.30
CA GLN A 141 0.21 -2.68 15.69
C GLN A 141 1.16 -3.66 16.43
N VAL A 142 2.36 -3.22 16.76
CA VAL A 142 3.34 -3.99 17.56
C VAL A 142 2.80 -4.30 18.95
N SER A 143 2.16 -3.31 19.61
CA SER A 143 1.55 -3.50 20.92
C SER A 143 0.44 -4.57 20.90
N GLN A 144 -0.39 -4.57 19.85
CA GLN A 144 -1.44 -5.58 19.65
C GLN A 144 -0.85 -6.98 19.46
N LEU A 145 0.18 -7.11 18.61
CA LEU A 145 0.87 -8.40 18.38
C LEU A 145 1.50 -8.94 19.67
N ARG A 146 2.12 -8.08 20.48
CA ARG A 146 2.70 -8.46 21.78
C ARG A 146 1.63 -8.92 22.76
N LYS A 147 0.48 -8.22 22.85
CA LYS A 147 -0.65 -8.61 23.71
C LYS A 147 -1.23 -9.98 23.35
N ALA A 148 -1.22 -10.35 22.07
CA ALA A 148 -1.69 -11.67 21.63
C ALA A 148 -0.81 -12.83 22.15
N GLY A 149 0.41 -12.55 22.62
CA GLY A 149 1.29 -13.48 23.33
C GLY A 149 1.82 -14.68 22.52
N ARG A 150 1.56 -14.72 21.20
CA ARG A 150 1.93 -15.84 20.33
C ARG A 150 3.32 -15.68 19.69
N TYR A 151 3.84 -14.45 19.65
CA TYR A 151 5.06 -14.09 18.93
C TYR A 151 5.97 -13.23 19.82
N ASP A 152 7.28 -13.42 19.70
CA ASP A 152 8.27 -12.47 20.19
C ASP A 152 8.38 -11.35 19.15
N VAL A 153 7.88 -10.14 19.50
CA VAL A 153 7.78 -9.01 18.54
C VAL A 153 8.70 -7.88 18.99
N SER A 154 9.66 -7.51 18.15
CA SER A 154 10.52 -6.34 18.34
C SER A 154 10.19 -5.24 17.34
N PHE A 155 10.32 -3.99 17.79
CA PHE A 155 10.25 -2.80 16.96
C PHE A 155 11.40 -1.88 17.30
N GLU A 156 12.13 -1.42 16.30
CA GLU A 156 13.28 -0.54 16.44
C GLU A 156 13.20 0.63 15.44
N LEU A 157 13.41 1.84 15.95
CA LEU A 157 13.54 3.06 15.15
C LEU A 157 14.98 3.55 15.22
N SER A 158 15.61 3.75 14.06
CA SER A 158 16.95 4.30 13.94
C SER A 158 16.94 5.59 13.12
N GLY A 159 17.63 6.62 13.62
CA GLY A 159 17.65 7.95 13.02
C GLY A 159 16.47 8.84 13.45
N ASN A 160 16.44 10.06 12.90
CA ASN A 160 15.36 11.01 13.20
C ASN A 160 14.20 10.80 12.24
N TYR A 161 13.03 10.45 12.78
CA TYR A 161 11.83 10.26 11.97
C TYR A 161 11.40 11.57 11.30
N VAL A 162 11.15 11.51 10.01
CA VAL A 162 10.64 12.62 9.20
C VAL A 162 9.26 12.23 8.69
N TYR A 163 8.27 13.08 8.97
CA TYR A 163 6.93 12.90 8.45
C TYR A 163 6.92 12.98 6.92
N MET A 164 6.23 12.05 6.30
CA MET A 164 6.06 12.00 4.86
C MET A 164 4.67 12.48 4.47
N GLU A 165 4.42 12.56 3.17
CA GLU A 165 3.09 12.77 2.64
C GLU A 165 2.13 11.67 3.15
N GLU A 166 0.94 12.07 3.61
CA GLU A 166 -0.07 11.17 4.21
C GLU A 166 -0.30 9.89 3.39
N GLN A 167 -0.40 10.04 2.08
CA GLN A 167 -0.65 8.92 1.18
C GLN A 167 0.51 7.90 1.18
N LYS A 168 1.76 8.37 1.28
CA LYS A 168 2.93 7.49 1.39
C LYS A 168 2.92 6.72 2.71
N GLU A 169 2.61 7.39 3.82
CA GLU A 169 2.55 6.76 5.13
C GLU A 169 1.47 5.68 5.20
N ILE A 170 0.29 5.95 4.63
CA ILE A 170 -0.80 4.98 4.52
C ILE A 170 -0.37 3.76 3.70
N ILE A 171 0.26 3.96 2.55
CA ILE A 171 0.70 2.87 1.67
C ILE A 171 1.78 2.02 2.36
N LEU A 172 2.77 2.64 3.00
CA LEU A 172 3.80 1.92 3.76
C LEU A 172 3.20 1.07 4.88
N PHE A 173 2.26 1.63 5.63
CA PHE A 173 1.57 0.90 6.68
C PHE A 173 0.80 -0.31 6.13
N ARG A 174 0.10 -0.16 5.00
CA ARG A 174 -0.62 -1.26 4.35
C ARG A 174 0.31 -2.36 3.84
N ILE A 175 1.51 -2.02 3.34
CA ILE A 175 2.50 -3.02 2.95
C ILE A 175 3.00 -3.77 4.20
N MET A 176 3.27 -3.06 5.30
CA MET A 176 3.66 -3.69 6.56
C MET A 176 2.55 -4.62 7.10
N GLN A 177 1.29 -4.19 7.09
CA GLN A 177 0.16 -5.03 7.51
C GLN A 177 0.06 -6.32 6.69
N GLU A 178 0.22 -6.22 5.36
CA GLU A 178 0.21 -7.39 4.49
C GLU A 178 1.39 -8.34 4.77
N ALA A 179 2.57 -7.78 5.04
CA ALA A 179 3.74 -8.56 5.46
C ALA A 179 3.47 -9.32 6.77
N ILE A 180 2.93 -8.65 7.77
CA ILE A 180 2.55 -9.26 9.05
C ILE A 180 1.47 -10.33 8.84
N ASN A 181 0.42 -10.07 8.07
CA ASN A 181 -0.62 -11.04 7.78
C ASN A 181 -0.07 -12.31 7.12
N ASN A 182 0.88 -12.17 6.19
CA ASN A 182 1.55 -13.31 5.57
C ASN A 182 2.34 -14.13 6.61
N ILE A 183 3.00 -13.47 7.57
CA ILE A 183 3.69 -14.15 8.67
C ILE A 183 2.69 -14.93 9.52
N LEU A 184 1.60 -14.28 9.98
CA LEU A 184 0.60 -14.88 10.86
C LEU A 184 -0.08 -16.10 10.23
N ARG A 185 -0.35 -16.06 8.92
CA ARG A 185 -1.07 -17.11 8.20
C ARG A 185 -0.18 -18.25 7.71
N HIS A 186 1.07 -17.95 7.32
CA HIS A 186 1.85 -18.87 6.50
C HIS A 186 3.22 -19.24 7.05
N ALA A 187 3.86 -18.35 7.83
CA ALA A 187 5.27 -18.51 8.17
C ALA A 187 5.55 -19.56 9.26
N LYS A 188 4.62 -19.83 10.17
CA LYS A 188 4.87 -20.61 11.40
C LYS A 188 6.06 -20.06 12.20
N ALA A 189 6.25 -18.74 12.17
CA ALA A 189 7.30 -18.04 12.88
C ALA A 189 7.04 -18.03 14.40
N SER A 190 8.08 -17.80 15.18
CA SER A 190 8.00 -17.48 16.61
C SER A 190 8.45 -16.06 16.92
N ARG A 191 9.18 -15.41 15.98
CA ARG A 191 9.70 -14.06 16.13
C ARG A 191 9.36 -13.21 14.92
N ILE A 192 9.01 -11.93 15.19
CA ILE A 192 8.76 -10.89 14.20
C ILE A 192 9.58 -9.66 14.57
N GLU A 193 10.38 -9.18 13.66
CA GLU A 193 11.22 -8.00 13.83
C GLU A 193 10.78 -6.92 12.83
N ILE A 194 10.49 -5.72 13.32
CA ILE A 194 10.12 -4.57 12.50
C ILE A 194 11.15 -3.48 12.76
N THR A 195 11.80 -2.96 11.72
CA THR A 195 12.75 -1.88 11.84
C THR A 195 12.40 -0.74 10.90
N LEU A 196 12.53 0.50 11.40
CA LEU A 196 12.47 1.72 10.63
C LEU A 196 13.82 2.42 10.71
N THR A 197 14.46 2.63 9.57
CA THR A 197 15.73 3.37 9.49
C THR A 197 15.53 4.64 8.68
N CYS A 198 15.65 5.77 9.36
CA CYS A 198 15.55 7.09 8.73
C CYS A 198 16.94 7.54 8.27
N LYS A 199 17.14 7.60 6.95
CA LYS A 199 18.35 8.06 6.29
C LYS A 199 18.12 9.45 5.67
N PRO A 200 19.16 10.24 5.35
CA PRO A 200 18.98 11.54 4.70
C PRO A 200 18.19 11.47 3.39
N GLU A 201 18.37 10.41 2.62
CA GLU A 201 17.75 10.18 1.32
C GLU A 201 16.31 9.62 1.38
N GLY A 202 15.91 9.01 2.51
CA GLY A 202 14.59 8.40 2.62
C GLY A 202 14.44 7.46 3.80
N LEU A 203 13.29 6.78 3.84
CA LEU A 203 12.92 5.79 4.86
C LEU A 203 13.18 4.38 4.34
N LEU A 204 13.84 3.57 5.15
CA LEU A 204 13.93 2.12 4.97
C LEU A 204 13.10 1.43 6.06
N MET A 205 12.08 0.68 5.66
CA MET A 205 11.30 -0.19 6.54
C MET A 205 11.67 -1.64 6.25
N CYS A 206 11.89 -2.43 7.30
CA CYS A 206 12.15 -3.85 7.19
C CYS A 206 11.20 -4.62 8.12
N VAL A 207 10.59 -5.68 7.59
CA VAL A 207 9.80 -6.66 8.34
C VAL A 207 10.45 -8.02 8.14
N ARG A 208 10.83 -8.67 9.23
CA ARG A 208 11.52 -9.98 9.24
C ARG A 208 10.77 -10.95 10.12
N ASP A 209 10.71 -12.20 9.69
CA ASP A 209 10.29 -13.33 10.51
C ASP A 209 11.35 -14.45 10.48
N ASN A 210 11.27 -15.36 11.44
CA ASN A 210 12.09 -16.58 11.53
C ASN A 210 11.29 -17.84 11.15
N GLY A 211 10.30 -17.73 10.29
CA GLY A 211 9.46 -18.86 9.89
C GLY A 211 10.07 -19.73 8.81
N LYS A 212 9.25 -20.61 8.23
CA LYS A 212 9.68 -21.57 7.21
C LYS A 212 9.98 -20.96 5.83
N GLY A 213 9.69 -19.67 5.62
CA GLY A 213 9.76 -19.02 4.33
C GLY A 213 8.85 -19.63 3.26
N PHE A 214 9.08 -19.22 2.02
CA PHE A 214 8.38 -19.72 0.83
C PHE A 214 9.30 -19.61 -0.40
N ASP A 215 9.03 -20.43 -1.41
CA ASP A 215 9.76 -20.35 -2.68
C ASP A 215 9.23 -19.16 -3.51
N SER A 216 10.03 -18.11 -3.56
CA SER A 216 9.71 -16.89 -4.31
C SER A 216 9.71 -17.09 -5.83
N PHE A 217 10.32 -18.16 -6.34
CA PHE A 217 10.40 -18.49 -7.77
C PHE A 217 9.28 -19.42 -8.24
N ALA A 218 8.77 -20.29 -7.36
CA ALA A 218 7.68 -21.20 -7.69
C ALA A 218 6.31 -20.52 -7.75
N SER A 219 6.17 -19.32 -7.21
CA SER A 219 4.93 -18.55 -7.19
C SER A 219 4.83 -17.58 -8.38
N THR A 220 4.88 -18.09 -9.62
CA THR A 220 4.44 -17.34 -10.82
C THR A 220 2.95 -16.96 -10.75
N ASP A 221 2.17 -17.66 -9.92
CA ASP A 221 0.85 -17.24 -9.42
C ASP A 221 0.99 -16.71 -7.98
N GLY A 222 1.89 -15.73 -7.78
CA GLY A 222 2.16 -15.12 -6.47
C GLY A 222 0.86 -14.81 -5.76
N SER A 223 0.73 -15.22 -4.49
CA SER A 223 -0.43 -14.87 -3.68
C SER A 223 -0.75 -13.40 -3.92
N ASN A 224 -2.01 -13.07 -4.13
CA ASN A 224 -2.48 -11.70 -4.41
C ASN A 224 -1.80 -10.65 -3.51
N GLY A 225 -1.41 -11.03 -2.28
CA GLY A 225 -0.71 -10.18 -1.31
C GLY A 225 0.65 -9.67 -1.80
N ILE A 226 1.51 -10.52 -2.36
CA ILE A 226 2.84 -10.10 -2.86
C ILE A 226 2.70 -9.17 -4.07
N ILE A 227 1.81 -9.51 -5.00
CA ILE A 227 1.52 -8.69 -6.18
C ILE A 227 1.03 -7.31 -5.74
N ASN A 228 0.12 -7.26 -4.76
CA ASN A 228 -0.43 -6.02 -4.23
C ASN A 228 0.62 -5.18 -3.48
N MET A 229 1.51 -5.80 -2.69
CA MET A 229 2.62 -5.08 -2.08
C MET A 229 3.53 -4.43 -3.13
N ARG A 230 3.86 -5.14 -4.23
CA ARG A 230 4.66 -4.59 -5.34
C ARG A 230 3.95 -3.44 -6.06
N LYS A 231 2.65 -3.58 -6.36
CA LYS A 231 1.85 -2.50 -6.95
C LYS A 231 1.84 -1.26 -6.05
N ARG A 232 1.58 -1.44 -4.75
CA ARG A 232 1.57 -0.36 -3.75
C ARG A 232 2.92 0.35 -3.63
N ALA A 233 4.02 -0.40 -3.60
CA ALA A 233 5.37 0.17 -3.55
C ALA A 233 5.64 1.08 -4.76
N LYS A 234 5.24 0.66 -5.97
CA LYS A 234 5.37 1.47 -7.18
C LYS A 234 4.60 2.80 -7.11
N LEU A 235 3.43 2.83 -6.48
CA LEU A 235 2.61 4.06 -6.35
C LEU A 235 3.31 5.17 -5.56
N ILE A 236 4.23 4.81 -4.67
CA ILE A 236 4.99 5.76 -3.84
C ILE A 236 6.47 5.84 -4.24
N HIS A 237 6.81 5.35 -5.44
CA HIS A 237 8.18 5.26 -5.95
C HIS A 237 9.14 4.59 -4.96
N ALA A 238 8.64 3.54 -4.27
CA ALA A 238 9.43 2.76 -3.33
C ALA A 238 9.96 1.49 -3.98
N ASP A 239 11.19 1.13 -3.61
CA ASP A 239 11.80 -0.15 -3.94
C ASP A 239 11.41 -1.20 -2.90
N LEU A 240 10.71 -2.24 -3.35
CA LEU A 240 10.31 -3.38 -2.52
C LEU A 240 11.15 -4.59 -2.87
N ASN A 241 11.87 -5.12 -1.89
CA ASN A 241 12.61 -6.37 -2.00
C ASN A 241 12.05 -7.40 -1.01
N ILE A 242 11.84 -8.63 -1.48
CA ILE A 242 11.36 -9.75 -0.69
C ILE A 242 12.39 -10.88 -0.84
N ASN A 243 13.02 -11.23 0.27
CA ASN A 243 13.95 -12.34 0.35
C ASN A 243 13.40 -13.40 1.31
N SER A 244 13.11 -14.58 0.79
CA SER A 244 12.55 -15.69 1.56
C SER A 244 13.44 -16.92 1.42
N THR A 245 13.77 -17.51 2.57
CA THR A 245 14.62 -18.69 2.71
C THR A 245 13.96 -19.67 3.68
N THR A 246 14.55 -20.84 3.85
CA THR A 246 14.10 -21.81 4.87
C THR A 246 14.28 -21.33 6.32
N GLU A 247 14.95 -20.19 6.52
CA GLU A 247 15.20 -19.58 7.84
C GLU A 247 14.28 -18.38 8.12
N GLY A 248 13.35 -18.08 7.19
CA GLY A 248 12.37 -17.00 7.33
C GLY A 248 12.27 -16.10 6.11
N THR A 249 11.50 -15.02 6.27
CA THR A 249 11.28 -14.03 5.23
C THR A 249 11.73 -12.65 5.70
N VAL A 250 12.33 -11.89 4.79
CA VAL A 250 12.73 -10.50 4.98
C VAL A 250 12.09 -9.66 3.87
N ILE A 251 11.26 -8.71 4.25
CA ILE A 251 10.64 -7.74 3.35
C ILE A 251 11.24 -6.38 3.65
N THR A 252 11.87 -5.75 2.67
CA THR A 252 12.47 -4.42 2.78
C THR A 252 11.81 -3.46 1.81
N ILE A 253 11.50 -2.25 2.28
CA ILE A 253 10.89 -1.19 1.50
C ILE A 253 11.71 0.06 1.71
N GLN A 254 12.23 0.62 0.62
CA GLN A 254 12.97 1.87 0.63
C GLN A 254 12.19 2.91 -0.18
N THR A 255 11.90 4.07 0.44
CA THR A 255 11.16 5.15 -0.21
C THR A 255 11.82 6.50 0.05
N PRO A 256 11.94 7.39 -0.96
CA PRO A 256 12.40 8.75 -0.74
C PRO A 256 11.33 9.57 0.01
N TYR A 257 11.76 10.58 0.81
CA TYR A 257 10.83 11.47 1.51
C TYR A 257 10.01 12.32 0.55
N LYS A 258 10.60 12.78 -0.56
CA LYS A 258 9.94 13.57 -1.59
C LYS A 258 9.77 12.75 -2.87
N LEU A 259 8.69 12.99 -3.60
CA LEU A 259 8.57 12.57 -5.00
C LEU A 259 9.55 13.42 -5.82
N THR A 260 10.57 12.81 -6.40
CA THR A 260 11.46 13.46 -7.38
C THR A 260 10.80 13.46 -8.75
#